data_904bc741794c625060cbe56c96ee5046
#
_entry.id   904bc741794c625060cbe56c96ee5046
#
_cell.length_a   1.000
_cell.length_b   1.000
_cell.length_c   1.000
_cell.angle_alpha   90.00
_cell.angle_beta   90.00
_cell.angle_gamma   90.00
#
_symmetry.space_group_name_H-M   'P 1'
#
loop_
_entity.id
_entity.type
_entity.pdbx_description
1 polymer ?
#
loop_
_entity_poly.entity_id
_entity_poly.type
_entity_poly.pdbx_seq_one_letter_code
_entity_poly.pdbx_strand_id
1 'polypeptide(L)'
;MSVAEKYDSPYSRPAFVAAIYPVVSFTADCTHKRSRRGLLGEYGKNNTAKRDALSLEKHVPADCPPVFLMNCKDDPIVDYRNSVLLDSALTVQDIPHKYIQYETGGHGFGASEEKGTPECRQWKEEFIKWVNLVVKSQK
;
A
#
# COMPACT_ATOMS: atom_id res chain seq x y z
N MET A 1 -2.62 4.32 3.49
CA MET A 1 -2.51 3.40 4.63
C MET A 1 -2.44 4.12 5.98
N SER A 2 -1.49 5.00 6.27
CA SER A 2 -1.35 5.59 7.62
C SER A 2 -2.61 6.28 8.16
N VAL A 3 -3.40 6.95 7.33
CA VAL A 3 -4.71 7.52 7.73
C VAL A 3 -5.70 6.42 8.10
N ALA A 4 -5.68 5.28 7.41
CA ALA A 4 -6.54 4.14 7.71
C ALA A 4 -6.14 3.40 9.00
N GLU A 5 -4.89 3.54 9.42
CA GLU A 5 -4.37 2.94 10.64
C GLU A 5 -4.51 3.84 11.86
N LYS A 6 -4.56 5.16 11.66
CA LYS A 6 -4.47 6.17 12.73
C LYS A 6 -5.47 7.31 12.50
N TYR A 7 -6.76 7.01 12.50
CA TYR A 7 -7.80 8.05 12.42
C TYR A 7 -8.32 8.40 13.82
N ASP A 8 -8.60 9.70 14.02
CA ASP A 8 -8.94 10.25 15.34
C ASP A 8 -10.42 10.15 15.70
N SER A 9 -11.28 9.93 14.71
CA SER A 9 -12.72 9.83 14.90
C SER A 9 -13.38 9.00 13.81
N PRO A 10 -14.59 8.45 14.06
CA PRO A 10 -15.34 7.73 13.03
C PRO A 10 -15.61 8.53 11.76
N TYR A 11 -15.67 9.86 11.87
CA TYR A 11 -15.88 10.76 10.72
C TYR A 11 -14.64 10.93 9.83
N SER A 12 -13.44 10.67 10.35
CA SER A 12 -12.19 10.72 9.60
C SER A 12 -11.74 9.35 9.06
N ARG A 13 -12.49 8.28 9.37
CA ARG A 13 -12.20 6.93 8.88
C ARG A 13 -12.47 6.83 7.38
N PRO A 14 -11.47 6.47 6.56
CA PRO A 14 -11.69 6.24 5.12
C PRO A 14 -12.68 5.08 4.89
N ALA A 15 -13.51 5.18 3.86
CA ALA A 15 -14.39 4.09 3.45
C ALA A 15 -13.60 2.90 2.90
N PHE A 16 -12.48 3.17 2.22
CA PHE A 16 -11.52 2.18 1.72
C PHE A 16 -10.17 2.85 1.46
N VAL A 17 -9.17 2.03 1.15
CA VAL A 17 -7.83 2.48 0.74
C VAL A 17 -7.46 1.89 -0.61
N ALA A 18 -6.85 2.67 -1.49
CA ALA A 18 -6.16 2.20 -2.68
C ALA A 18 -4.65 2.43 -2.52
N ALA A 19 -3.89 1.38 -2.33
CA ALA A 19 -2.44 1.40 -2.20
C ALA A 19 -1.81 0.92 -3.51
N ILE A 20 -1.33 1.86 -4.32
CA ILE A 20 -0.75 1.62 -5.64
C ILE A 20 0.77 1.70 -5.53
N TYR A 21 1.46 0.58 -5.76
CA TYR A 21 2.91 0.39 -5.59
C TYR A 21 3.47 1.09 -4.33
N PRO A 22 2.92 0.81 -3.13
CA PRO A 22 3.24 1.58 -1.93
C PRO A 22 4.63 1.27 -1.37
N VAL A 23 5.26 2.27 -0.75
CA VAL A 23 6.30 2.05 0.24
C VAL A 23 5.62 1.69 1.56
N VAL A 24 5.97 0.58 2.15
CA VAL A 24 5.31 0.00 3.33
C VAL A 24 6.25 -0.09 4.51
N SER A 25 7.38 -0.78 4.34
CA SER A 25 8.32 -1.05 5.43
C SER A 25 9.51 -0.10 5.44
N PHE A 26 9.85 0.38 6.63
CA PHE A 26 11.10 1.10 6.90
C PHE A 26 12.10 0.28 7.72
N THR A 27 11.74 -0.95 8.08
CA THR A 27 12.58 -1.88 8.86
C THR A 27 13.09 -3.06 8.06
N ALA A 28 12.31 -3.56 7.09
CA ALA A 28 12.67 -4.70 6.27
C ALA A 28 13.78 -4.38 5.25
N ASP A 29 14.44 -5.41 4.72
CA ASP A 29 15.51 -5.27 3.71
C ASP A 29 15.02 -4.67 2.40
N CYS A 30 13.74 -4.87 2.07
CA CYS A 30 13.08 -4.29 0.91
C CYS A 30 12.72 -2.81 1.06
N THR A 31 13.14 -2.15 2.14
CA THR A 31 12.83 -0.73 2.40
C THR A 31 13.34 0.18 1.28
N HIS A 32 12.50 1.11 0.83
CA HIS A 32 12.93 2.16 -0.08
C HIS A 32 13.71 3.24 0.68
N LYS A 33 15.03 3.17 0.62
CA LYS A 33 15.96 4.01 1.41
C LYS A 33 15.75 5.51 1.23
N ARG A 34 15.42 5.95 0.00
CA ARG A 34 15.16 7.37 -0.29
C ARG A 34 13.91 7.88 0.41
N SER A 35 12.80 7.11 0.37
CA SER A 35 11.56 7.45 1.09
C SER A 35 11.79 7.48 2.60
N ARG A 36 12.52 6.49 3.14
CA ARG A 36 12.90 6.47 4.55
C ARG A 36 13.69 7.72 4.96
N ARG A 37 14.69 8.09 4.16
CA ARG A 37 15.49 9.30 4.41
C ARG A 37 14.64 10.56 4.29
N GLY A 38 13.78 10.65 3.28
CA GLY A 38 12.88 11.80 3.09
C GLY A 38 11.90 11.99 4.24
N LEU A 39 11.33 10.90 4.75
CA LEU A 39 10.35 10.95 5.81
C LEU A 39 10.96 11.16 7.22
N LEU A 40 12.07 10.51 7.52
CA LEU A 40 12.71 10.54 8.83
C LEU A 40 13.82 11.60 8.96
N GLY A 41 14.24 12.20 7.86
CA GLY A 41 15.37 13.12 7.80
C GLY A 41 16.73 12.41 7.91
N GLU A 42 17.79 13.16 7.67
CA GLU A 42 19.16 12.62 7.68
C GLU A 42 19.54 12.03 9.05
N TYR A 43 19.17 12.71 10.12
CA TYR A 43 19.49 12.27 11.49
C TYR A 43 18.54 11.19 12.03
N GLY A 44 17.31 11.12 11.51
CA GLY A 44 16.30 10.15 11.96
C GLY A 44 16.28 8.84 11.17
N LYS A 45 16.88 8.79 9.96
CA LYS A 45 16.80 7.65 9.05
C LYS A 45 17.28 6.32 9.63
N ASN A 46 18.17 6.36 10.63
CA ASN A 46 18.71 5.17 11.30
C ASN A 46 18.08 4.91 12.69
N ASN A 47 17.15 5.76 13.13
CA ASN A 47 16.46 5.57 14.38
C ASN A 47 15.48 4.40 14.27
N THR A 48 15.79 3.30 14.97
CA THR A 48 15.01 2.05 14.91
C THR A 48 13.57 2.24 15.37
N ALA A 49 13.34 2.96 16.47
CA ALA A 49 12.00 3.20 16.99
C ALA A 49 11.12 4.01 16.02
N LYS A 50 11.70 5.04 15.37
CA LYS A 50 10.98 5.82 14.35
C LYS A 50 10.69 4.99 13.08
N ARG A 51 11.64 4.16 12.66
CA ARG A 51 11.45 3.24 11.53
C ARG A 51 10.34 2.26 11.82
N ASP A 52 10.34 1.69 13.01
CA ASP A 52 9.31 0.75 13.45
C ASP A 52 7.92 1.42 13.48
N ALA A 53 7.80 2.57 14.12
CA ALA A 53 6.54 3.32 14.23
C ALA A 53 5.92 3.73 12.88
N LEU A 54 6.71 3.82 11.81
CA LEU A 54 6.26 4.21 10.47
C LEU A 54 6.16 3.03 9.49
N SER A 55 6.54 1.82 9.92
CA SER A 55 6.39 0.60 9.12
C SER A 55 4.94 0.12 9.17
N LEU A 56 4.22 0.34 8.06
CA LEU A 56 2.77 0.16 7.99
C LEU A 56 2.33 -1.29 8.25
N GLU A 57 3.11 -2.27 7.80
CA GLU A 57 2.85 -3.69 8.01
C GLU A 57 2.80 -4.12 9.48
N LYS A 58 3.33 -3.29 10.37
CA LYS A 58 3.40 -3.57 11.82
C LYS A 58 2.24 -2.99 12.63
N HIS A 59 1.43 -2.13 12.01
CA HIS A 59 0.45 -1.33 12.73
C HIS A 59 -0.97 -1.41 12.13
N VAL A 60 -1.26 -2.43 11.34
CA VAL A 60 -2.61 -2.65 10.79
C VAL A 60 -3.58 -2.97 11.92
N PRO A 61 -4.56 -2.10 12.22
CA PRO A 61 -5.54 -2.36 13.26
C PRO A 61 -6.64 -3.30 12.77
N ALA A 62 -7.32 -3.98 13.70
CA ALA A 62 -8.40 -4.92 13.38
C ALA A 62 -9.61 -4.25 12.69
N ASP A 63 -9.79 -2.96 12.85
CA ASP A 63 -10.85 -2.16 12.22
C ASP A 63 -10.37 -1.34 11.01
N CYS A 64 -9.22 -1.71 10.44
CA CYS A 64 -8.69 -1.10 9.22
C CYS A 64 -9.74 -1.16 8.10
N PRO A 65 -9.97 -0.06 7.36
CA PRO A 65 -10.85 -0.08 6.20
C PRO A 65 -10.40 -1.08 5.13
N PRO A 66 -11.32 -1.56 4.28
CA PRO A 66 -10.96 -2.42 3.15
C PRO A 66 -9.86 -1.82 2.28
N VAL A 67 -8.95 -2.66 1.79
CA VAL A 67 -7.75 -2.22 1.04
C VAL A 67 -7.70 -2.85 -0.34
N PHE A 68 -7.54 -2.01 -1.37
CA PHE A 68 -7.07 -2.43 -2.68
C PHE A 68 -5.57 -2.21 -2.76
N LEU A 69 -4.81 -3.24 -3.08
CA LEU A 69 -3.35 -3.22 -3.13
C LEU A 69 -2.88 -3.72 -4.49
N MET A 70 -1.99 -2.99 -5.14
CA MET A 70 -1.36 -3.47 -6.36
C MET A 70 0.09 -3.00 -6.49
N ASN A 71 0.88 -3.77 -7.20
CA ASN A 71 2.25 -3.42 -7.62
C ASN A 71 2.66 -4.19 -8.87
N CYS A 72 3.84 -3.87 -9.40
CA CYS A 72 4.51 -4.64 -10.43
C CYS A 72 5.78 -5.29 -9.85
N LYS A 73 6.04 -6.53 -10.24
CA LYS A 73 7.19 -7.30 -9.76
C LYS A 73 8.52 -6.76 -10.29
N ASP A 74 8.49 -6.15 -11.47
CA ASP A 74 9.63 -5.52 -12.12
C ASP A 74 9.86 -4.06 -11.72
N ASP A 75 9.19 -3.57 -10.67
CA ASP A 75 9.34 -2.20 -10.17
C ASP A 75 10.80 -1.92 -9.75
N PRO A 76 11.52 -0.99 -10.45
CA PRO A 76 12.92 -0.71 -10.16
C PRO A 76 13.10 0.30 -9.01
N ILE A 77 12.04 0.88 -8.51
CA ILE A 77 12.06 1.94 -7.50
C ILE A 77 11.66 1.42 -6.12
N VAL A 78 10.50 0.77 -6.05
CA VAL A 78 9.97 0.20 -4.80
C VAL A 78 9.88 -1.31 -4.93
N ASP A 79 10.71 -2.00 -4.18
CA ASP A 79 10.73 -3.46 -4.16
C ASP A 79 9.32 -4.02 -3.87
N TYR A 80 8.84 -4.90 -4.73
CA TYR A 80 7.50 -5.50 -4.67
C TYR A 80 7.20 -6.18 -3.33
N ARG A 81 8.24 -6.60 -2.59
CA ARG A 81 8.10 -7.21 -1.27
C ARG A 81 7.46 -6.28 -0.24
N ASN A 82 7.49 -4.95 -0.46
CA ASN A 82 6.71 -4.01 0.36
C ASN A 82 5.22 -4.35 0.32
N SER A 83 4.67 -4.61 -0.87
CA SER A 83 3.27 -5.00 -1.03
C SER A 83 2.99 -6.38 -0.46
N VAL A 84 3.91 -7.33 -0.61
CA VAL A 84 3.79 -8.67 0.00
C VAL A 84 3.70 -8.60 1.53
N LEU A 85 4.52 -7.75 2.16
CA LEU A 85 4.46 -7.54 3.62
C LEU A 85 3.12 -6.96 4.05
N LEU A 86 2.59 -5.99 3.30
CA LEU A 86 1.28 -5.40 3.62
C LEU A 86 0.14 -6.40 3.43
N ASP A 87 0.15 -7.17 2.34
CA ASP A 87 -0.81 -8.25 2.07
C ASP A 87 -0.85 -9.25 3.22
N SER A 88 0.32 -9.70 3.67
CA SER A 88 0.45 -10.61 4.82
C SER A 88 -0.12 -10.02 6.11
N ALA A 89 0.17 -8.75 6.38
CA ALA A 89 -0.33 -8.07 7.57
C ALA A 89 -1.86 -7.89 7.55
N LEU A 90 -2.42 -7.54 6.38
CA LEU A 90 -3.87 -7.44 6.17
C LEU A 90 -4.55 -8.80 6.37
N THR A 91 -3.95 -9.87 5.85
CA THR A 91 -4.45 -11.24 6.00
C THR A 91 -4.48 -11.68 7.46
N VAL A 92 -3.39 -11.42 8.21
CA VAL A 92 -3.31 -11.78 9.65
C VAL A 92 -4.38 -11.07 10.48
N GLN A 93 -4.77 -9.85 10.11
CA GLN A 93 -5.80 -9.06 10.78
C GLN A 93 -7.21 -9.29 10.22
N ASP A 94 -7.40 -10.25 9.31
CA ASP A 94 -8.68 -10.49 8.62
C ASP A 94 -9.29 -9.25 7.95
N ILE A 95 -8.44 -8.32 7.48
CA ILE A 95 -8.91 -7.11 6.78
C ILE A 95 -9.33 -7.48 5.37
N PRO A 96 -10.58 -7.13 4.94
CA PRO A 96 -11.02 -7.31 3.57
C PRO A 96 -10.10 -6.56 2.61
N HIS A 97 -9.42 -7.28 1.70
CA HIS A 97 -8.53 -6.65 0.75
C HIS A 97 -8.45 -7.43 -0.56
N LYS A 98 -8.00 -6.74 -1.61
CA LYS A 98 -7.66 -7.33 -2.90
C LYS A 98 -6.23 -6.96 -3.22
N TYR A 99 -5.37 -7.95 -3.41
CA TYR A 99 -4.00 -7.76 -3.85
C TYR A 99 -3.81 -8.26 -5.28
N ILE A 100 -3.24 -7.41 -6.13
CA ILE A 100 -2.86 -7.78 -7.50
C ILE A 100 -1.39 -7.44 -7.70
N GLN A 101 -0.60 -8.44 -8.06
CA GLN A 101 0.78 -8.26 -8.50
C GLN A 101 0.86 -8.55 -10.00
N TYR A 102 1.26 -7.56 -10.79
CA TYR A 102 1.54 -7.72 -12.20
C TYR A 102 3.01 -8.08 -12.41
N GLU A 103 3.32 -8.87 -13.42
CA GLU A 103 4.71 -9.24 -13.71
C GLU A 103 5.50 -8.04 -14.22
N THR A 104 4.88 -7.19 -15.04
CA THR A 104 5.53 -6.04 -15.65
C THR A 104 4.72 -4.75 -15.53
N GLY A 105 5.40 -3.61 -15.56
CA GLY A 105 4.78 -2.28 -15.52
C GLY A 105 5.65 -1.20 -14.87
N GLY A 106 6.61 -1.60 -14.05
CA GLY A 106 7.51 -0.67 -13.38
C GLY A 106 6.84 0.13 -12.26
N HIS A 107 7.18 1.41 -12.18
CA HIS A 107 6.73 2.34 -11.14
C HIS A 107 6.27 3.67 -11.73
N GLY A 108 5.33 4.35 -11.05
CA GLY A 108 4.96 5.73 -11.38
C GLY A 108 4.10 5.90 -12.63
N PHE A 109 3.48 4.83 -13.13
CA PHE A 109 2.60 4.89 -14.30
C PHE A 109 1.23 5.52 -14.00
N GLY A 110 0.78 5.50 -12.74
CA GLY A 110 -0.50 6.08 -12.32
C GLY A 110 -1.69 5.54 -13.14
N ALA A 111 -2.57 6.44 -13.55
CA ALA A 111 -3.71 6.14 -14.42
C ALA A 111 -3.43 6.41 -15.92
N SER A 112 -2.17 6.57 -16.30
CA SER A 112 -1.77 6.85 -17.69
C SER A 112 -2.17 5.72 -18.64
N GLU A 113 -2.58 6.10 -19.85
CA GLU A 113 -2.82 5.15 -20.96
C GLU A 113 -1.53 4.84 -21.73
N GLU A 114 -0.47 5.61 -21.54
CA GLU A 114 0.80 5.49 -22.27
C GLU A 114 1.90 4.84 -21.43
N LYS A 115 1.92 5.12 -20.11
CA LYS A 115 2.95 4.60 -19.19
C LYS A 115 2.60 3.20 -18.69
N GLY A 116 3.63 2.47 -18.26
CA GLY A 116 3.48 1.08 -17.84
C GLY A 116 3.26 0.14 -19.02
N THR A 117 2.80 -1.05 -18.75
CA THR A 117 2.49 -2.09 -19.74
C THR A 117 0.98 -2.25 -19.90
N PRO A 118 0.50 -2.84 -21.02
CA PRO A 118 -0.91 -3.19 -21.16
C PRO A 118 -1.43 -4.05 -20.01
N GLU A 119 -0.60 -4.92 -19.47
CA GLU A 119 -0.92 -5.76 -18.32
C GLU A 119 -1.24 -4.92 -17.08
N CYS A 120 -0.31 -4.07 -16.64
CA CYS A 120 -0.49 -3.30 -15.40
C CYS A 120 -1.59 -2.24 -15.52
N ARG A 121 -1.86 -1.71 -16.72
CA ARG A 121 -2.92 -0.71 -16.94
C ARG A 121 -4.33 -1.23 -16.63
N GLN A 122 -4.53 -2.55 -16.60
CA GLN A 122 -5.80 -3.18 -16.21
C GLN A 122 -6.17 -2.91 -14.75
N TRP A 123 -5.24 -2.48 -13.91
CA TRP A 123 -5.50 -2.23 -12.49
C TRP A 123 -6.67 -1.27 -12.25
N LYS A 124 -6.88 -0.30 -13.13
CA LYS A 124 -7.97 0.68 -13.00
C LYS A 124 -9.34 0.02 -13.06
N GLU A 125 -9.54 -0.89 -14.03
CA GLU A 125 -10.79 -1.64 -14.17
C GLU A 125 -11.02 -2.56 -12.98
N GLU A 126 -9.97 -3.25 -12.54
CA GLU A 126 -10.01 -4.13 -11.37
C GLU A 126 -10.31 -3.35 -10.09
N PHE A 127 -9.76 -2.15 -9.95
CA PHE A 127 -10.05 -1.26 -8.83
C PHE A 127 -11.51 -0.81 -8.85
N ILE A 128 -12.05 -0.37 -9.99
CA ILE A 128 -13.45 0.07 -10.10
C ILE A 128 -14.43 -1.08 -9.79
N LYS A 129 -14.16 -2.27 -10.30
CA LYS A 129 -14.94 -3.48 -9.96
C LYS A 129 -14.94 -3.73 -8.46
N TRP A 130 -13.77 -3.67 -7.83
CA TRP A 130 -13.62 -3.90 -6.40
C TRP A 130 -14.31 -2.81 -5.55
N VAL A 131 -14.16 -1.54 -5.88
CA VAL A 131 -14.85 -0.43 -5.18
C VAL A 131 -16.35 -0.61 -5.22
N ASN A 132 -16.92 -0.97 -6.37
CA ASN A 132 -18.36 -1.22 -6.49
C ASN A 132 -18.86 -2.35 -5.57
N LEU A 133 -18.05 -3.37 -5.33
CA LEU A 133 -18.37 -4.44 -4.37
C LEU A 133 -18.32 -3.93 -2.93
N VAL A 134 -17.24 -3.19 -2.57
CA VAL A 134 -17.06 -2.63 -1.22
C VAL A 134 -18.20 -1.66 -0.87
N VAL A 135 -18.54 -0.73 -1.76
CA VAL A 135 -19.61 0.25 -1.54
C VAL A 135 -20.97 -0.44 -1.40
N LYS A 136 -21.25 -1.50 -2.15
CA LYS A 136 -22.50 -2.27 -2.02
C LYS A 136 -22.58 -3.02 -0.69
N SER A 137 -21.47 -3.53 -0.18
CA SER A 137 -21.42 -4.28 1.08
C SER A 137 -21.57 -3.39 2.32
N GLN A 138 -21.33 -2.07 2.18
CA GLN A 138 -21.48 -1.09 3.27
C GLN A 138 -22.89 -0.47 3.38
N LYS A 139 -23.77 -0.76 2.44
CA LYS A 139 -25.18 -0.36 2.46
C LYS A 139 -26.05 -1.41 3.14
#